data_f70798f98792fae4cad70755527f0ff0
#
_entry.id   f70798f98792fae4cad70755527f0ff0
#
_cell.length_a   1.000
_cell.length_b   1.000
_cell.length_c   1.000
_cell.angle_alpha   90.00
_cell.angle_beta   90.00
_cell.angle_gamma   90.00
#
_symmetry.space_group_name_H-M   'P 1'
#
loop_
_entity.id
_entity.type
_entity.pdbx_description
1 polymer ?
#
loop_
_entity_poly.entity_id
_entity_poly.type
_entity_poly.pdbx_seq_one_letter_code
_entity_poly.pdbx_strand_id
1 'polypeptide(L)'
;TLYNMEEYIVSARKYRPMTFDSVVGQKALTTTLKNAVKSGKLAHAYLFCGPRGVGKTTCARIFAKAINCMNPTQDGEACGECESCKAFAEQRSYNIFELDAASNNSVEHIKSLMEQTRIPPQVGKYKVFIIDEVHMLSSAAFNAFLKTLEEPPAHVIFILATTEKHKILPTILSRCQIYDFERMTVENTISHLKNVAQKEGITY
;
A
#
# COMPACT_ATOMS: atom_id res chain seq x y z
N THR A 1 38.57 13.45 8.99
CA THR A 1 38.09 12.30 8.21
C THR A 1 36.62 12.15 8.47
N LEU A 2 35.84 12.80 7.61
CA LEU A 2 34.39 12.58 7.54
C LEU A 2 34.17 11.16 7.01
N TYR A 3 33.81 10.25 7.90
CA TYR A 3 33.30 8.95 7.50
C TYR A 3 31.99 9.17 6.73
N ASN A 4 31.99 8.82 5.45
CA ASN A 4 30.78 8.75 4.65
C ASN A 4 29.81 7.78 5.33
N MET A 5 28.81 8.33 5.98
CA MET A 5 27.69 7.55 6.54
C MET A 5 26.72 7.02 5.45
N GLU A 6 27.06 7.21 4.17
CA GLU A 6 26.22 6.76 3.05
C GLU A 6 26.44 5.28 2.66
N GLU A 7 27.45 4.60 3.23
CA GLU A 7 27.79 3.23 2.78
C GLU A 7 27.15 2.08 3.57
N TYR A 8 26.39 2.36 4.64
CA TYR A 8 25.70 1.28 5.38
C TYR A 8 24.19 1.31 5.17
N ILE A 9 23.76 0.99 3.95
CA ILE A 9 22.36 0.61 3.75
C ILE A 9 22.24 -0.83 4.21
N VAL A 10 21.55 -1.05 5.35
CA VAL A 10 21.25 -2.39 5.86
C VAL A 10 20.52 -3.18 4.76
N SER A 11 20.92 -4.43 4.51
CA SER A 11 20.32 -5.31 3.50
C SER A 11 18.79 -5.31 3.53
N ALA A 12 18.18 -5.28 4.71
CA ALA A 12 16.74 -5.19 4.87
C ALA A 12 16.11 -3.92 4.28
N ARG A 13 16.86 -2.81 4.20
CA ARG A 13 16.41 -1.59 3.51
C ARG A 13 16.64 -1.65 2.00
N LYS A 14 17.78 -2.19 1.58
CA LYS A 14 18.15 -2.31 0.17
C LYS A 14 17.23 -3.26 -0.59
N TYR A 15 16.80 -4.35 0.06
CA TYR A 15 15.95 -5.38 -0.53
C TYR A 15 14.52 -5.37 0.01
N ARG A 16 14.04 -4.22 0.54
CA ARG A 16 12.62 -4.06 0.81
C ARG A 16 11.83 -4.31 -0.46
N PRO A 17 10.70 -5.06 -0.37
CA PRO A 17 9.83 -5.22 -1.52
C PRO A 17 9.39 -3.86 -2.07
N MET A 18 9.81 -3.54 -3.30
CA MET A 18 9.47 -2.30 -4.00
C MET A 18 8.59 -2.59 -5.22
N THR A 19 8.46 -3.86 -5.58
CA THR A 19 7.66 -4.35 -6.69
C THR A 19 6.72 -5.44 -6.18
N PHE A 20 5.64 -5.70 -6.91
CA PHE A 20 4.73 -6.80 -6.59
C PHE A 20 5.44 -8.14 -6.58
N ASP A 21 6.35 -8.36 -7.52
CA ASP A 21 7.09 -9.63 -7.62
C ASP A 21 8.04 -9.87 -6.45
N SER A 22 8.43 -8.83 -5.73
CA SER A 22 9.27 -8.96 -4.53
C SER A 22 8.47 -9.23 -3.25
N VAL A 23 7.15 -9.18 -3.29
CA VAL A 23 6.28 -9.58 -2.17
C VAL A 23 6.21 -11.10 -2.12
N VAL A 24 6.69 -11.68 -1.01
CA VAL A 24 6.82 -13.12 -0.87
C VAL A 24 5.52 -13.77 -0.41
N GLY A 25 5.16 -14.90 -1.02
CA GLY A 25 4.05 -15.74 -0.56
C GLY A 25 2.66 -15.27 -0.97
N GLN A 26 2.52 -14.20 -1.75
CA GLN A 26 1.23 -13.60 -2.13
C GLN A 26 1.05 -13.51 -3.65
N LYS A 27 1.57 -14.48 -4.40
CA LYS A 27 1.63 -14.39 -5.86
C LYS A 27 0.28 -14.24 -6.54
N ALA A 28 -0.73 -14.99 -6.11
CA ALA A 28 -2.08 -14.90 -6.68
C ALA A 28 -2.68 -13.50 -6.47
N LEU A 29 -2.51 -12.95 -5.26
CA LEU A 29 -2.99 -11.63 -4.88
C LEU A 29 -2.27 -10.53 -5.67
N THR A 30 -0.94 -10.57 -5.72
CA THR A 30 -0.16 -9.57 -6.45
C THR A 30 -0.44 -9.61 -7.95
N THR A 31 -0.67 -10.78 -8.52
CA THR A 31 -1.08 -10.92 -9.92
C THR A 31 -2.41 -10.21 -10.18
N THR A 32 -3.38 -10.37 -9.29
CA THR A 32 -4.68 -9.69 -9.40
C THR A 32 -4.53 -8.17 -9.33
N LEU A 33 -3.70 -7.66 -8.43
CA LEU A 33 -3.43 -6.23 -8.31
C LEU A 33 -2.71 -5.66 -9.53
N LYS A 34 -1.73 -6.39 -10.07
CA LYS A 34 -1.05 -6.03 -11.32
C LYS A 34 -2.04 -5.93 -12.48
N ASN A 35 -2.97 -6.88 -12.57
CA ASN A 35 -3.99 -6.88 -13.61
C ASN A 35 -4.93 -5.67 -13.49
N ALA A 36 -5.25 -5.24 -12.27
CA ALA A 36 -6.03 -4.02 -12.04
C ALA A 36 -5.29 -2.79 -12.54
N VAL A 37 -4.00 -2.68 -12.29
CA VAL A 37 -3.16 -1.59 -12.80
C VAL A 37 -3.10 -1.60 -14.32
N LYS A 38 -2.87 -2.77 -14.93
CA LYS A 38 -2.77 -2.94 -16.38
C LYS A 38 -4.06 -2.57 -17.10
N SER A 39 -5.19 -3.00 -16.59
CA SER A 39 -6.50 -2.78 -17.21
C SER A 39 -7.07 -1.40 -16.93
N GLY A 40 -6.57 -0.69 -15.91
CA GLY A 40 -7.14 0.55 -15.43
C GLY A 40 -8.49 0.40 -14.73
N LYS A 41 -8.94 -0.84 -14.49
CA LYS A 41 -10.19 -1.13 -13.78
C LYS A 41 -9.93 -1.19 -12.30
N LEU A 42 -9.96 -0.03 -11.66
CA LEU A 42 -9.69 0.14 -10.25
C LEU A 42 -10.98 0.37 -9.47
N ALA A 43 -11.10 -0.29 -8.32
CA ALA A 43 -12.16 -0.02 -7.36
C ALA A 43 -11.81 1.23 -6.53
N HIS A 44 -12.82 1.83 -5.89
CA HIS A 44 -12.60 2.97 -5.00
C HIS A 44 -12.08 2.56 -3.63
N ALA A 45 -12.21 1.30 -3.25
CA ALA A 45 -11.74 0.81 -1.96
C ALA A 45 -11.27 -0.65 -2.02
N TYR A 46 -10.16 -0.90 -1.36
CA TYR A 46 -9.55 -2.22 -1.18
C TYR A 46 -9.33 -2.46 0.31
N LEU A 47 -9.58 -3.68 0.78
CA LEU A 47 -9.30 -4.07 2.15
C LEU A 47 -8.32 -5.24 2.17
N PHE A 48 -7.15 -5.02 2.71
CA PHE A 48 -6.10 -6.02 2.88
C PHE A 48 -6.16 -6.57 4.30
N CYS A 49 -6.49 -7.85 4.42
CA CYS A 49 -6.68 -8.55 5.68
C CYS A 49 -5.58 -9.59 5.89
N GLY A 50 -5.17 -9.78 7.10
CA GLY A 50 -4.23 -10.84 7.44
C GLY A 50 -3.40 -10.53 8.68
N PRO A 51 -2.65 -11.52 9.20
CA PRO A 51 -1.82 -11.32 10.37
C PRO A 51 -0.70 -10.32 10.15
N ARG A 52 -0.02 -9.92 11.20
CA ARG A 52 1.16 -9.04 11.10
C ARG A 52 2.29 -9.74 10.35
N GLY A 53 3.08 -8.95 9.62
CA GLY A 53 4.30 -9.43 8.96
C GLY A 53 4.07 -10.17 7.65
N VAL A 54 2.87 -10.16 7.09
CA VAL A 54 2.58 -10.79 5.79
C VAL A 54 2.72 -9.84 4.60
N GLY A 55 3.07 -8.56 4.85
CA GLY A 55 3.35 -7.59 3.79
C GLY A 55 2.16 -6.74 3.36
N LYS A 56 1.09 -6.64 4.16
CA LYS A 56 -0.11 -5.83 3.82
C LYS A 56 0.24 -4.38 3.54
N THR A 57 0.90 -3.70 4.48
CA THR A 57 1.25 -2.28 4.34
C THR A 57 2.25 -2.06 3.22
N THR A 58 3.23 -2.93 3.09
CA THR A 58 4.21 -2.89 1.99
C THR A 58 3.51 -3.04 0.64
N CYS A 59 2.60 -4.00 0.52
CA CYS A 59 1.83 -4.23 -0.70
C CYS A 59 0.90 -3.04 -1.01
N ALA A 60 0.30 -2.42 0.01
CA ALA A 60 -0.51 -1.22 -0.16
C ALA A 60 0.31 -0.06 -0.76
N ARG A 61 1.53 0.16 -0.29
CA ARG A 61 2.44 1.17 -0.83
C ARG A 61 2.85 0.87 -2.27
N ILE A 62 3.18 -0.38 -2.57
CA ILE A 62 3.52 -0.83 -3.93
C ILE A 62 2.35 -0.60 -4.87
N PHE A 63 1.15 -0.98 -4.45
CA PHE A 63 -0.07 -0.80 -5.24
C PHE A 63 -0.37 0.69 -5.48
N ALA A 64 -0.29 1.53 -4.45
CA ALA A 64 -0.48 2.97 -4.56
C ALA A 64 0.50 3.61 -5.55
N LYS A 65 1.76 3.22 -5.47
CA LYS A 65 2.81 3.67 -6.41
C LYS A 65 2.49 3.27 -7.84
N ALA A 66 2.07 2.03 -8.07
CA ALA A 66 1.71 1.52 -9.39
C ALA A 66 0.47 2.20 -9.96
N ILE A 67 -0.56 2.44 -9.14
CA ILE A 67 -1.78 3.15 -9.52
C ILE A 67 -1.46 4.55 -10.06
N ASN A 68 -0.56 5.28 -9.41
CA ASN A 68 -0.20 6.64 -9.76
C ASN A 68 0.98 6.75 -10.74
N CYS A 69 1.60 5.65 -11.11
CA CYS A 69 2.66 5.65 -12.09
C CYS A 69 2.14 6.18 -13.43
N MET A 70 2.87 7.14 -14.02
CA MET A 70 2.51 7.74 -15.30
C MET A 70 2.81 6.82 -16.48
N ASN A 71 3.65 5.81 -16.27
CA ASN A 71 4.13 4.92 -17.31
C ASN A 71 4.37 3.51 -16.76
N PRO A 72 3.31 2.79 -16.31
CA PRO A 72 3.46 1.46 -15.76
C PRO A 72 4.02 0.48 -16.80
N THR A 73 4.74 -0.52 -16.34
CA THR A 73 5.28 -1.57 -17.20
C THR A 73 4.16 -2.43 -17.79
N GLN A 74 4.48 -3.22 -18.80
CA GLN A 74 3.53 -4.18 -19.38
C GLN A 74 3.02 -5.20 -18.36
N ASP A 75 3.79 -5.46 -17.30
CA ASP A 75 3.45 -6.39 -16.23
C ASP A 75 2.65 -5.73 -15.09
N GLY A 76 2.36 -4.44 -15.17
CA GLY A 76 1.59 -3.73 -14.14
C GLY A 76 2.42 -3.22 -12.96
N GLU A 77 3.73 -3.22 -13.08
CA GLU A 77 4.64 -2.62 -12.09
C GLU A 77 4.82 -1.12 -12.33
N ALA A 78 5.12 -0.38 -11.27
CA ALA A 78 5.52 1.01 -11.41
C ALA A 78 6.87 1.13 -12.11
N CYS A 79 7.04 2.17 -12.94
CA CYS A 79 8.29 2.36 -13.69
C CYS A 79 9.48 2.76 -12.78
N GLY A 80 9.22 3.38 -11.63
CA GLY A 80 10.25 3.86 -10.71
C GLY A 80 10.96 5.15 -11.15
N GLU A 81 10.68 5.66 -12.33
CA GLU A 81 11.44 6.75 -12.95
C GLU A 81 10.60 8.01 -13.23
N CYS A 82 9.27 7.89 -13.33
CA CYS A 82 8.42 9.04 -13.60
C CYS A 82 8.33 9.98 -12.40
N GLU A 83 7.81 11.18 -12.59
CA GLU A 83 7.67 12.18 -11.53
C GLU A 83 6.90 11.66 -10.33
N SER A 84 5.80 10.93 -10.56
CA SER A 84 4.99 10.33 -9.49
C SER A 84 5.79 9.29 -8.69
N CYS A 85 6.53 8.41 -9.35
CA CYS A 85 7.34 7.40 -8.69
C CYS A 85 8.49 8.02 -7.88
N LYS A 86 9.15 9.03 -8.42
CA LYS A 86 10.21 9.75 -7.73
C LYS A 86 9.68 10.50 -6.51
N ALA A 87 8.55 11.18 -6.64
CA ALA A 87 7.92 11.88 -5.54
C ALA A 87 7.56 10.93 -4.40
N PHE A 88 7.03 9.76 -4.72
CA PHE A 88 6.73 8.75 -3.73
C PHE A 88 7.98 8.20 -3.03
N ALA A 89 9.02 7.88 -3.80
CA ALA A 89 10.28 7.38 -3.26
C ALA A 89 10.96 8.38 -2.31
N GLU A 90 10.84 9.68 -2.61
CA GLU A 90 11.39 10.77 -1.81
C GLU A 90 10.44 11.26 -0.71
N GLN A 91 9.32 10.57 -0.49
CA GLN A 91 8.30 10.91 0.51
C GLN A 91 7.72 12.33 0.36
N ARG A 92 7.64 12.83 -0.85
CA ARG A 92 7.08 14.15 -1.18
C ARG A 92 5.85 14.09 -2.08
N SER A 93 5.18 12.93 -2.15
CA SER A 93 3.97 12.79 -2.93
C SER A 93 2.79 13.51 -2.26
N TYR A 94 2.10 14.35 -3.01
CA TYR A 94 0.84 14.96 -2.60
C TYR A 94 -0.38 14.14 -3.03
N ASN A 95 -0.18 12.97 -3.63
CA ASN A 95 -1.22 12.11 -4.14
C ASN A 95 -1.33 10.77 -3.40
N ILE A 96 -0.39 10.45 -2.53
CA ILE A 96 -0.41 9.22 -1.74
C ILE A 96 -0.27 9.60 -0.27
N PHE A 97 -1.32 9.32 0.49
CA PHE A 97 -1.41 9.62 1.91
C PHE A 97 -1.46 8.32 2.71
N GLU A 98 -0.78 8.28 3.82
CA GLU A 98 -0.75 7.11 4.70
C GLU A 98 -1.07 7.54 6.12
N LEU A 99 -2.00 6.82 6.76
CA LEU A 99 -2.39 7.03 8.14
C LEU A 99 -2.36 5.67 8.86
N ASP A 100 -1.66 5.62 9.99
CA ASP A 100 -1.74 4.49 10.91
C ASP A 100 -2.82 4.79 11.98
N ALA A 101 -3.95 4.10 11.89
CA ALA A 101 -5.07 4.32 12.81
C ALA A 101 -4.76 3.87 14.23
N ALA A 102 -3.76 3.02 14.46
CA ALA A 102 -3.33 2.64 15.80
C ALA A 102 -2.76 3.83 16.58
N SER A 103 -2.12 4.77 15.89
CA SER A 103 -1.55 5.99 16.50
C SER A 103 -2.34 7.27 16.20
N ASN A 104 -3.19 7.27 15.17
CA ASN A 104 -3.96 8.44 14.71
C ASN A 104 -5.44 8.05 14.51
N ASN A 105 -6.14 7.74 15.59
CA ASN A 105 -7.50 7.21 15.55
C ASN A 105 -8.59 8.24 15.82
N SER A 106 -8.24 9.49 16.06
CA SER A 106 -9.19 10.55 16.40
C SER A 106 -9.98 11.04 15.18
N VAL A 107 -11.16 11.61 15.45
CA VAL A 107 -12.02 12.16 14.39
C VAL A 107 -11.36 13.33 13.67
N GLU A 108 -10.55 14.14 14.35
CA GLU A 108 -9.84 15.28 13.77
C GLU A 108 -8.83 14.83 12.71
N HIS A 109 -8.06 13.79 12.98
CA HIS A 109 -7.12 13.22 12.03
C HIS A 109 -7.83 12.73 10.77
N ILE A 110 -8.95 12.03 10.94
CA ILE A 110 -9.72 11.50 9.81
C ILE A 110 -10.41 12.62 9.04
N LYS A 111 -10.98 13.62 9.71
CA LYS A 111 -11.59 14.77 9.02
C LYS A 111 -10.57 15.54 8.18
N SER A 112 -9.38 15.77 8.72
CA SER A 112 -8.27 16.38 7.98
C SER A 112 -7.89 15.58 6.76
N LEU A 113 -7.81 14.24 6.88
CA LEU A 113 -7.52 13.35 5.77
C LEU A 113 -8.64 13.39 4.72
N MET A 114 -9.91 13.39 5.15
CA MET A 114 -11.05 13.43 4.24
C MET A 114 -11.17 14.75 3.46
N GLU A 115 -10.70 15.85 4.02
CA GLU A 115 -10.60 17.13 3.29
C GLU A 115 -9.67 17.01 2.08
N GLN A 116 -8.59 16.25 2.20
CA GLN A 116 -7.67 16.00 1.09
C GLN A 116 -8.31 15.22 -0.06
N THR A 117 -9.35 14.43 0.20
CA THR A 117 -10.06 13.69 -0.86
C THR A 117 -10.79 14.62 -1.84
N ARG A 118 -11.13 15.83 -1.43
CA ARG A 118 -11.86 16.80 -2.26
C ARG A 118 -10.96 17.55 -3.23
N ILE A 119 -9.64 17.50 -3.00
CA ILE A 119 -8.66 18.20 -3.83
C ILE A 119 -8.21 17.24 -4.93
N PRO A 120 -8.42 17.56 -6.22
CA PRO A 120 -7.96 16.71 -7.32
C PRO A 120 -6.43 16.55 -7.33
N PRO A 121 -5.90 15.44 -7.88
CA PRO A 121 -4.46 15.25 -7.98
C PRO A 121 -3.84 16.24 -8.95
N GLN A 122 -2.67 16.78 -8.60
CA GLN A 122 -1.92 17.72 -9.47
C GLN A 122 -1.09 16.97 -10.51
N VAL A 123 -0.54 15.83 -10.12
CA VAL A 123 0.26 14.96 -10.99
C VAL A 123 -0.28 13.54 -10.83
N GLY A 124 -0.52 12.85 -11.95
CA GLY A 124 -1.12 11.52 -11.93
C GLY A 124 -2.65 11.57 -11.95
N LYS A 125 -3.29 10.40 -11.89
CA LYS A 125 -4.73 10.23 -12.10
C LYS A 125 -5.53 10.15 -10.80
N TYR A 126 -4.91 9.70 -9.71
CA TYR A 126 -5.60 9.34 -8.48
C TYR A 126 -4.93 9.93 -7.24
N LYS A 127 -5.76 10.16 -6.23
CA LYS A 127 -5.33 10.31 -4.85
C LYS A 127 -5.59 9.02 -4.12
N VAL A 128 -4.54 8.44 -3.53
CA VAL A 128 -4.61 7.16 -2.83
C VAL A 128 -4.41 7.39 -1.34
N PHE A 129 -5.33 6.84 -0.55
CA PHE A 129 -5.32 6.95 0.91
C PHE A 129 -5.13 5.56 1.51
N ILE A 130 -4.00 5.34 2.15
CA ILE A 130 -3.67 4.10 2.85
C ILE A 130 -4.00 4.31 4.32
N ILE A 131 -4.91 3.51 4.86
CA ILE A 131 -5.26 3.52 6.27
C ILE A 131 -4.92 2.16 6.86
N ASP A 132 -3.83 2.13 7.63
CA ASP A 132 -3.37 0.92 8.30
C ASP A 132 -4.07 0.74 9.64
N GLU A 133 -4.31 -0.51 10.03
CA GLU A 133 -5.03 -0.88 11.24
C GLU A 133 -6.38 -0.15 11.36
N VAL A 134 -7.15 -0.15 10.28
CA VAL A 134 -8.39 0.63 10.14
C VAL A 134 -9.44 0.29 11.21
N HIS A 135 -9.40 -0.91 11.79
CA HIS A 135 -10.28 -1.32 12.88
C HIS A 135 -10.04 -0.53 14.19
N MET A 136 -8.91 0.17 14.30
CA MET A 136 -8.56 0.99 15.47
C MET A 136 -9.15 2.39 15.44
N LEU A 137 -9.81 2.79 14.37
CA LEU A 137 -10.48 4.09 14.32
C LEU A 137 -11.57 4.19 15.39
N SER A 138 -11.71 5.37 16.01
CA SER A 138 -12.84 5.65 16.92
C SER A 138 -14.18 5.60 16.16
N SER A 139 -15.29 5.42 16.85
CA SER A 139 -16.61 5.39 16.22
C SER A 139 -16.90 6.68 15.44
N ALA A 140 -16.51 7.83 15.99
CA ALA A 140 -16.68 9.12 15.32
C ALA A 140 -15.80 9.23 14.06
N ALA A 141 -14.56 8.74 14.12
CA ALA A 141 -13.66 8.68 12.97
C ALA A 141 -14.20 7.74 11.89
N PHE A 142 -14.71 6.58 12.26
CA PHE A 142 -15.35 5.65 11.34
C PHE A 142 -16.52 6.30 10.61
N ASN A 143 -17.40 7.00 11.32
CA ASN A 143 -18.55 7.67 10.71
C ASN A 143 -18.12 8.76 9.72
N ALA A 144 -17.09 9.52 10.06
CA ALA A 144 -16.55 10.53 9.16
C ALA A 144 -15.95 9.92 7.89
N PHE A 145 -15.24 8.80 8.03
CA PHE A 145 -14.67 8.04 6.92
C PHE A 145 -15.75 7.41 6.04
N LEU A 146 -16.77 6.82 6.66
CA LEU A 146 -17.84 6.11 5.96
C LEU A 146 -18.60 7.01 4.99
N LYS A 147 -18.82 8.28 5.34
CA LYS A 147 -19.46 9.25 4.43
C LYS A 147 -18.72 9.39 3.11
N THR A 148 -17.40 9.50 3.16
CA THR A 148 -16.58 9.60 1.93
C THR A 148 -16.53 8.27 1.19
N LEU A 149 -16.50 7.14 1.90
CA LEU A 149 -16.48 5.81 1.30
C LEU A 149 -17.79 5.50 0.55
N GLU A 150 -18.93 6.02 1.01
CA GLU A 150 -20.24 5.83 0.37
C GLU A 150 -20.34 6.57 -0.96
N GLU A 151 -19.79 7.77 -1.04
CA GLU A 151 -19.78 8.61 -2.25
C GLU A 151 -18.37 9.13 -2.52
N PRO A 152 -17.42 8.26 -2.91
CA PRO A 152 -16.05 8.68 -3.12
C PRO A 152 -15.94 9.55 -4.38
N PRO A 153 -15.13 10.62 -4.36
CA PRO A 153 -14.78 11.33 -5.58
C PRO A 153 -14.13 10.37 -6.59
N ALA A 154 -14.33 10.63 -7.88
CA ALA A 154 -13.86 9.75 -8.96
C ALA A 154 -12.35 9.51 -8.94
N HIS A 155 -11.57 10.46 -8.42
CA HIS A 155 -10.11 10.40 -8.38
C HIS A 155 -9.56 9.75 -7.08
N VAL A 156 -10.42 9.27 -6.19
CA VAL A 156 -10.02 8.75 -4.87
C VAL A 156 -10.04 7.23 -4.83
N ILE A 157 -8.97 6.65 -4.31
CA ILE A 157 -8.86 5.22 -4.01
C ILE A 157 -8.41 5.05 -2.57
N PHE A 158 -9.13 4.22 -1.83
CA PHE A 158 -8.76 3.81 -0.47
C PHE A 158 -8.12 2.44 -0.48
N ILE A 159 -7.01 2.29 0.22
CA ILE A 159 -6.39 0.99 0.51
C ILE A 159 -6.34 0.84 2.02
N LEU A 160 -7.21 0.00 2.55
CA LEU A 160 -7.35 -0.24 3.97
C LEU A 160 -6.61 -1.53 4.34
N ALA A 161 -6.00 -1.56 5.51
CA ALA A 161 -5.36 -2.77 6.02
C ALA A 161 -5.84 -3.05 7.44
N THR A 162 -6.02 -4.33 7.77
CA THR A 162 -6.43 -4.76 9.09
C THR A 162 -5.89 -6.13 9.44
N THR A 163 -5.50 -6.29 10.70
CA THR A 163 -5.21 -7.61 11.30
C THR A 163 -6.47 -8.28 11.87
N GLU A 164 -7.60 -7.54 11.92
CA GLU A 164 -8.82 -7.93 12.61
C GLU A 164 -10.05 -7.73 11.71
N LYS A 165 -10.14 -8.53 10.64
CA LYS A 165 -11.25 -8.45 9.67
C LYS A 165 -12.62 -8.51 10.32
N HIS A 166 -12.78 -9.32 11.37
CA HIS A 166 -14.04 -9.50 12.09
C HIS A 166 -14.51 -8.23 12.83
N LYS A 167 -13.63 -7.27 13.05
CA LYS A 167 -13.96 -5.98 13.66
C LYS A 167 -14.41 -4.92 12.65
N ILE A 168 -14.31 -5.21 11.36
CA ILE A 168 -14.73 -4.29 10.32
C ILE A 168 -16.23 -4.38 10.10
N LEU A 169 -16.90 -3.23 10.06
CA LEU A 169 -18.34 -3.15 9.88
C LEU A 169 -18.76 -3.74 8.52
N PRO A 170 -19.90 -4.46 8.46
CA PRO A 170 -20.40 -4.99 7.18
C PRO A 170 -20.62 -3.92 6.11
N THR A 171 -20.96 -2.70 6.49
CA THR A 171 -21.11 -1.56 5.56
C THR A 171 -19.81 -1.18 4.86
N ILE A 172 -18.67 -1.37 5.52
CA ILE A 172 -17.35 -1.16 4.91
C ILE A 172 -16.97 -2.37 4.06
N LEU A 173 -17.13 -3.58 4.59
CA LEU A 173 -16.83 -4.81 3.86
C LEU A 173 -17.54 -4.89 2.51
N SER A 174 -18.81 -4.48 2.45
CA SER A 174 -19.61 -4.51 1.22
C SER A 174 -19.16 -3.52 0.16
N ARG A 175 -18.38 -2.51 0.54
CA ARG A 175 -17.89 -1.45 -0.37
C ARG A 175 -16.45 -1.66 -0.82
N CYS A 176 -15.77 -2.68 -0.29
CA CYS A 176 -14.38 -2.95 -0.58
C CYS A 176 -14.20 -4.22 -1.40
N GLN A 177 -13.18 -4.23 -2.25
CA GLN A 177 -12.60 -5.47 -2.72
C GLN A 177 -11.68 -6.00 -1.62
N ILE A 178 -11.93 -7.23 -1.18
CA ILE A 178 -11.25 -7.83 -0.04
C ILE A 178 -10.18 -8.78 -0.52
N TYR A 179 -8.97 -8.64 0.02
CA TYR A 179 -7.83 -9.52 -0.25
C TYR A 179 -7.31 -10.08 1.06
N ASP A 180 -7.29 -11.40 1.16
CA ASP A 180 -6.80 -12.12 2.34
C ASP A 180 -5.34 -12.50 2.13
N PHE A 181 -4.45 -11.89 2.94
CA PHE A 181 -3.03 -12.21 2.95
C PHE A 181 -2.79 -13.41 3.86
N GLU A 182 -1.96 -14.32 3.40
CA GLU A 182 -1.62 -15.53 4.11
C GLU A 182 -0.23 -15.44 4.73
N ARG A 183 0.01 -16.23 5.80
CA ARG A 183 1.35 -16.37 6.35
C ARG A 183 2.25 -17.06 5.33
N MET A 184 3.51 -16.60 5.25
CA MET A 184 4.52 -17.26 4.42
C MET A 184 4.76 -18.69 4.90
N THR A 185 4.83 -19.63 3.95
CA THR A 185 5.31 -20.99 4.22
C THR A 185 6.82 -20.98 4.44
N VAL A 186 7.34 -22.04 5.06
CA VAL A 186 8.80 -22.22 5.24
C VAL A 186 9.52 -22.20 3.88
N GLU A 187 8.95 -22.82 2.86
CA GLU A 187 9.50 -22.85 1.51
C GLU A 187 9.63 -21.46 0.90
N ASN A 188 8.59 -20.65 0.99
CA ASN A 188 8.61 -19.27 0.52
C ASN A 188 9.66 -18.42 1.23
N THR A 189 9.83 -18.63 2.54
CA THR A 189 10.85 -17.94 3.33
C THR A 189 12.26 -18.32 2.89
N ILE A 190 12.52 -19.58 2.66
CA ILE A 190 13.83 -20.08 2.16
C ILE A 190 14.12 -19.50 0.78
N SER A 191 13.17 -19.54 -0.14
CA SER A 191 13.33 -18.97 -1.47
C SER A 191 13.66 -17.48 -1.44
N HIS A 192 13.01 -16.74 -0.57
CA HIS A 192 13.28 -15.31 -0.39
C HIS A 192 14.70 -15.05 0.13
N LEU A 193 15.12 -15.78 1.16
CA LEU A 193 16.47 -15.66 1.72
C LEU A 193 17.55 -16.00 0.70
N LYS A 194 17.34 -17.03 -0.12
CA LYS A 194 18.26 -17.41 -1.21
C LYS A 194 18.36 -16.28 -2.25
N ASN A 195 17.26 -15.67 -2.62
CA ASN A 195 17.23 -14.56 -3.57
C ASN A 195 17.99 -13.34 -3.05
N VAL A 196 17.81 -12.99 -1.78
CA VAL A 196 18.56 -11.91 -1.12
C VAL A 196 20.05 -12.23 -1.10
N ALA A 197 20.43 -13.46 -0.73
CA ALA A 197 21.81 -13.90 -0.71
C ALA A 197 22.47 -13.80 -2.10
N GLN A 198 21.79 -14.20 -3.16
CA GLN A 198 22.29 -14.06 -4.52
C GLN A 198 22.55 -12.61 -4.92
N LYS A 199 21.62 -11.72 -4.59
CA LYS A 199 21.75 -10.28 -4.88
C LYS A 199 22.91 -9.64 -4.12
N GLU A 200 23.22 -10.13 -2.90
CA GLU A 200 24.36 -9.68 -2.10
C GLU A 200 25.67 -10.39 -2.46
N GLY A 201 25.65 -11.39 -3.35
CA GLY A 201 26.83 -12.18 -3.70
C GLY A 201 27.30 -13.11 -2.60
N ILE A 202 26.41 -13.50 -1.68
CA ILE A 202 26.70 -14.38 -0.55
C ILE A 202 26.52 -15.83 -1.01
N THR A 203 27.50 -16.68 -0.70
CA THR A 203 27.40 -18.10 -0.94
C THR A 203 26.69 -18.80 0.25
N TYR A 204 25.77 -19.73 -0.01
CA TYR A 204 24.98 -20.45 1.01
C TYR A 204 24.99 -21.96 0.70
#